data_82883f2caad3e10831fc64bbe4f0c84a
#
_entry.id   82883f2caad3e10831fc64bbe4f0c84a
#
_cell.length_a   1.000
_cell.length_b   1.000
_cell.length_c   1.000
_cell.angle_alpha   90.00
_cell.angle_beta   90.00
_cell.angle_gamma   90.00
#
_symmetry.space_group_name_H-M   'P 1'
#
loop_
_entity.id
_entity.type
_entity.pdbx_description
1 polymer ?
#
loop_
_entity_poly.entity_id
_entity_poly.type
_entity_poly.pdbx_seq_one_letter_code
_entity_poly.pdbx_strand_id
1 'polypeptide(L)'
;YKRQDSSGALLPSDSIMGPSLATVEQMVTLFNAQGVPYPVDKYASRGAATIKDFCRVLLDQARSEDVRAEVLFAQAMVETGWLQFGGDVDKNGKVQCNFGGLGATGNGVPGDEYPDVKTGLLAQAQHLKGYATTADLSQPCVDKRFHHLAGKRGSAPTVDKLSGTWATSKIYGATIMNVVDKLLGF
;
A
#
# COMPACT_ATOMS: atom_id res chain seq x y z
N TYR A 1 -12.78 -18.72 -3.00
CA TYR A 1 -12.69 -18.70 -4.48
C TYR A 1 -11.22 -18.56 -4.87
N LYS A 2 -10.69 -19.51 -5.64
CA LYS A 2 -9.31 -19.43 -6.15
C LYS A 2 -9.37 -18.74 -7.51
N ARG A 3 -8.63 -17.65 -7.66
CA ARG A 3 -8.51 -16.95 -8.94
C ARG A 3 -7.77 -17.85 -9.94
N GLN A 4 -8.22 -17.84 -11.19
CA GLN A 4 -7.60 -18.55 -12.30
C GLN A 4 -7.49 -17.62 -13.51
N ASP A 5 -6.45 -17.77 -14.30
CA ASP A 5 -6.33 -17.12 -15.60
C ASP A 5 -7.18 -17.85 -16.67
N SER A 6 -7.14 -17.36 -17.89
CA SER A 6 -7.87 -17.95 -19.02
C SER A 6 -7.42 -19.37 -19.39
N SER A 7 -6.24 -19.82 -18.93
CA SER A 7 -5.73 -21.19 -19.12
C SER A 7 -6.13 -22.14 -17.98
N GLY A 8 -6.75 -21.62 -16.90
CA GLY A 8 -7.08 -22.35 -15.69
C GLY A 8 -5.94 -22.41 -14.66
N ALA A 9 -4.82 -21.72 -14.88
CA ALA A 9 -3.73 -21.64 -13.92
C ALA A 9 -4.14 -20.79 -12.70
N LEU A 10 -3.72 -21.23 -11.50
CA LEU A 10 -4.03 -20.54 -10.26
C LEU A 10 -3.29 -19.21 -10.20
N LEU A 11 -4.04 -18.12 -10.05
CA LEU A 11 -3.52 -16.78 -9.79
C LEU A 11 -3.29 -16.54 -8.28
N PRO A 12 -2.49 -15.54 -7.93
CA PRO A 12 -2.32 -15.14 -6.54
C PRO A 12 -3.64 -14.89 -5.83
N SER A 13 -3.70 -15.20 -4.55
CA SER A 13 -4.85 -14.85 -3.72
C SER A 13 -5.06 -13.32 -3.72
N ASP A 14 -6.31 -12.91 -3.71
CA ASP A 14 -6.73 -11.51 -3.54
C ASP A 14 -6.94 -11.11 -2.08
N SER A 15 -6.66 -12.01 -1.13
CA SER A 15 -6.72 -11.72 0.30
C SER A 15 -5.73 -10.61 0.69
N ILE A 16 -6.18 -9.67 1.52
CA ILE A 16 -5.32 -8.62 2.07
C ILE A 16 -4.44 -9.15 3.20
N MET A 17 -5.02 -10.00 4.05
CA MET A 17 -4.32 -10.59 5.20
C MET A 17 -3.64 -11.91 4.81
N GLY A 18 -2.53 -12.20 5.47
CA GLY A 18 -1.81 -13.46 5.35
C GLY A 18 -0.30 -13.29 5.13
N PRO A 19 0.42 -14.41 4.91
CA PRO A 19 1.86 -14.36 4.68
C PRO A 19 2.18 -13.69 3.36
N SER A 20 3.21 -12.83 3.38
CA SER A 20 3.74 -12.20 2.17
C SER A 20 4.45 -13.21 1.28
N LEU A 21 4.17 -13.19 -0.01
CA LEU A 21 4.82 -14.01 -1.04
C LEU A 21 5.92 -13.22 -1.76
N ALA A 22 5.76 -11.90 -1.88
CA ALA A 22 6.72 -11.04 -2.56
C ALA A 22 8.03 -10.91 -1.77
N THR A 23 9.15 -10.86 -2.49
CA THR A 23 10.47 -10.55 -1.95
C THR A 23 10.83 -9.09 -2.22
N VAL A 24 11.83 -8.58 -1.49
CA VAL A 24 12.39 -7.24 -1.74
C VAL A 24 12.90 -7.13 -3.17
N GLU A 25 13.58 -8.16 -3.66
CA GLU A 25 14.16 -8.20 -4.99
C GLU A 25 13.09 -8.11 -6.09
N GLN A 26 11.97 -8.81 -5.94
CA GLN A 26 10.84 -8.73 -6.88
C GLN A 26 10.24 -7.31 -6.89
N MET A 27 10.03 -6.70 -5.74
CA MET A 27 9.50 -5.33 -5.63
C MET A 27 10.46 -4.31 -6.29
N VAL A 28 11.76 -4.41 -6.02
CA VAL A 28 12.79 -3.57 -6.64
C VAL A 28 12.82 -3.76 -8.16
N THR A 29 12.78 -5.00 -8.62
CA THR A 29 12.79 -5.32 -10.05
C THR A 29 11.58 -4.71 -10.75
N LEU A 30 10.38 -4.87 -10.18
CA LEU A 30 9.17 -4.33 -10.77
C LEU A 30 9.16 -2.79 -10.78
N PHE A 31 9.65 -2.15 -9.70
CA PHE A 31 9.78 -0.70 -9.67
C PHE A 31 10.74 -0.19 -10.76
N ASN A 32 11.93 -0.79 -10.87
CA ASN A 32 12.92 -0.40 -11.86
C ASN A 32 12.43 -0.62 -13.31
N ALA A 33 11.60 -1.63 -13.53
CA ALA A 33 11.01 -1.90 -14.85
C ALA A 33 10.04 -0.78 -15.31
N GLN A 34 9.59 0.10 -14.39
CA GLN A 34 8.79 1.27 -14.78
C GLN A 34 9.62 2.38 -15.45
N GLY A 35 10.95 2.33 -15.34
CA GLY A 35 11.84 3.35 -15.92
C GLY A 35 11.76 4.73 -15.26
N VAL A 36 11.24 4.80 -14.03
CA VAL A 36 11.11 6.04 -13.25
C VAL A 36 12.20 6.14 -12.17
N PRO A 37 12.68 7.34 -11.84
CA PRO A 37 13.68 7.49 -10.79
C PRO A 37 13.07 7.26 -9.39
N TYR A 38 13.86 6.69 -8.48
CA TYR A 38 13.50 6.70 -7.07
C TYR A 38 13.74 8.11 -6.48
N PRO A 39 12.76 8.71 -5.77
CA PRO A 39 12.86 10.06 -5.26
C PRO A 39 13.72 10.14 -3.98
N VAL A 40 15.05 10.02 -4.15
CA VAL A 40 16.04 10.01 -3.06
C VAL A 40 15.95 11.26 -2.19
N ASP A 41 15.74 12.43 -2.80
CA ASP A 41 15.60 13.72 -2.12
C ASP A 41 14.43 13.74 -1.12
N LYS A 42 13.36 13.01 -1.39
CA LYS A 42 12.21 12.92 -0.49
C LYS A 42 12.44 11.96 0.68
N TYR A 43 13.06 10.82 0.42
CA TYR A 43 13.00 9.70 1.37
C TYR A 43 14.33 9.32 2.02
N ALA A 44 15.47 9.79 1.51
CA ALA A 44 16.78 9.43 2.09
C ALA A 44 16.91 9.83 3.56
N SER A 45 16.54 11.06 3.90
CA SER A 45 16.55 11.55 5.28
C SER A 45 15.39 11.01 6.15
N ARG A 46 14.50 10.20 5.55
CA ARG A 46 13.30 9.63 6.19
C ARG A 46 13.33 8.11 6.27
N GLY A 47 14.53 7.54 6.24
CA GLY A 47 14.75 6.12 6.49
C GLY A 47 14.70 5.19 5.28
N ALA A 48 14.71 5.72 4.04
CA ALA A 48 14.77 4.93 2.82
C ALA A 48 15.62 5.65 1.76
N ALA A 49 16.93 5.45 1.80
CA ALA A 49 17.87 6.09 0.88
C ALA A 49 17.78 5.54 -0.55
N THR A 50 17.33 4.29 -0.70
CA THR A 50 17.20 3.59 -1.97
C THR A 50 15.83 2.93 -2.09
N ILE A 51 15.43 2.57 -3.32
CA ILE A 51 14.23 1.73 -3.53
C ILE A 51 14.33 0.41 -2.78
N LYS A 52 15.52 -0.16 -2.63
CA LYS A 52 15.74 -1.39 -1.86
C LYS A 52 15.45 -1.18 -0.39
N ASP A 53 15.86 -0.06 0.19
CA ASP A 53 15.55 0.28 1.58
C ASP A 53 14.03 0.49 1.76
N PHE A 54 13.39 1.20 0.84
CA PHE A 54 11.94 1.38 0.83
C PHE A 54 11.20 0.04 0.83
N CYS A 55 11.58 -0.88 -0.04
CA CYS A 55 10.96 -2.20 -0.14
C CYS A 55 11.20 -3.07 1.10
N ARG A 56 12.37 -2.96 1.74
CA ARG A 56 12.64 -3.64 3.03
C ARG A 56 11.73 -3.12 4.13
N VAL A 57 11.66 -1.79 4.27
CA VAL A 57 10.79 -1.16 5.26
C VAL A 57 9.33 -1.56 5.01
N LEU A 58 8.88 -1.56 3.76
CA LEU A 58 7.53 -1.97 3.39
C LEU A 58 7.25 -3.43 3.79
N LEU A 59 8.14 -4.34 3.47
CA LEU A 59 7.99 -5.75 3.82
C LEU A 59 7.91 -5.95 5.34
N ASP A 60 8.75 -5.25 6.10
CA ASP A 60 8.77 -5.32 7.57
C ASP A 60 7.46 -4.79 8.17
N GLN A 61 6.96 -3.65 7.67
CA GLN A 61 5.70 -3.08 8.18
C GLN A 61 4.49 -3.94 7.79
N ALA A 62 4.44 -4.47 6.58
CA ALA A 62 3.39 -5.40 6.15
C ALA A 62 3.33 -6.63 7.08
N ARG A 63 4.48 -7.27 7.30
CA ARG A 63 4.61 -8.45 8.18
C ARG A 63 4.25 -8.16 9.62
N SER A 64 4.59 -6.97 10.13
CA SER A 64 4.29 -6.60 11.52
C SER A 64 2.79 -6.53 11.82
N GLU A 65 1.95 -6.40 10.80
CA GLU A 65 0.49 -6.36 10.92
C GLU A 65 -0.21 -7.54 10.21
N ASP A 66 0.54 -8.56 9.77
CA ASP A 66 0.03 -9.71 9.00
C ASP A 66 -0.66 -9.33 7.68
N VAL A 67 -0.33 -8.17 7.12
CA VAL A 67 -0.77 -7.72 5.80
C VAL A 67 0.19 -8.28 4.75
N ARG A 68 -0.33 -8.72 3.62
CA ARG A 68 0.49 -9.21 2.51
C ARG A 68 1.26 -8.05 1.86
N ALA A 69 2.58 -8.17 1.83
CA ALA A 69 3.46 -7.11 1.32
C ALA A 69 3.20 -6.78 -0.16
N GLU A 70 2.85 -7.77 -0.97
CA GLU A 70 2.48 -7.55 -2.38
C GLU A 70 1.26 -6.64 -2.54
N VAL A 71 0.29 -6.74 -1.62
CA VAL A 71 -0.90 -5.86 -1.61
C VAL A 71 -0.52 -4.46 -1.18
N LEU A 72 0.24 -4.34 -0.08
CA LEU A 72 0.71 -3.05 0.43
C LEU A 72 1.56 -2.31 -0.62
N PHE A 73 2.48 -3.02 -1.27
CA PHE A 73 3.33 -2.48 -2.34
C PHE A 73 2.49 -2.02 -3.53
N ALA A 74 1.65 -2.90 -4.05
CA ALA A 74 0.81 -2.59 -5.21
C ALA A 74 -0.06 -1.36 -4.96
N GLN A 75 -0.70 -1.29 -3.79
CA GLN A 75 -1.51 -0.12 -3.42
C GLN A 75 -0.66 1.15 -3.33
N ALA A 76 0.49 1.10 -2.64
CA ALA A 76 1.39 2.25 -2.54
C ALA A 76 1.83 2.76 -3.93
N MET A 77 2.16 1.87 -4.85
CA MET A 77 2.56 2.25 -6.21
C MET A 77 1.40 2.85 -7.01
N VAL A 78 0.19 2.31 -6.89
CA VAL A 78 -1.01 2.85 -7.53
C VAL A 78 -1.35 4.23 -6.98
N GLU A 79 -1.36 4.40 -5.66
CA GLU A 79 -1.74 5.66 -5.00
C GLU A 79 -0.74 6.80 -5.29
N THR A 80 0.53 6.48 -5.41
CA THR A 80 1.61 7.47 -5.59
C THR A 80 2.09 7.58 -7.03
N GLY A 81 1.53 6.81 -7.97
CA GLY A 81 2.04 6.74 -9.34
C GLY A 81 3.51 6.34 -9.37
N TRP A 82 3.85 5.22 -8.72
CA TRP A 82 5.22 4.74 -8.63
C TRP A 82 6.16 5.75 -7.95
N LEU A 83 5.69 6.37 -6.88
CA LEU A 83 6.40 7.39 -6.09
C LEU A 83 6.71 8.69 -6.87
N GLN A 84 6.08 8.91 -8.04
CA GLN A 84 6.35 10.06 -8.89
C GLN A 84 5.34 11.21 -8.69
N PHE A 85 4.15 10.92 -8.19
CA PHE A 85 3.14 11.96 -8.02
C PHE A 85 3.53 12.97 -6.94
N GLY A 86 3.27 14.24 -7.22
CA GLY A 86 3.41 15.32 -6.26
C GLY A 86 2.46 15.21 -5.05
N GLY A 87 1.54 14.22 -5.07
CA GLY A 87 0.59 13.95 -4.00
C GLY A 87 1.19 13.57 -2.65
N ASP A 88 2.43 13.14 -2.60
CA ASP A 88 3.16 12.94 -1.33
C ASP A 88 3.88 14.21 -0.84
N VAL A 89 3.55 15.33 -1.42
CA VAL A 89 4.09 16.63 -1.02
C VAL A 89 2.93 17.60 -0.85
N ASP A 90 2.82 18.20 0.33
CA ASP A 90 1.80 19.19 0.57
C ASP A 90 2.04 20.48 -0.24
N LYS A 91 1.08 21.39 -0.24
CA LYS A 91 1.18 22.69 -0.95
C LYS A 91 2.33 23.59 -0.49
N ASN A 92 2.97 23.28 0.65
CA ASN A 92 4.11 24.00 1.19
C ASN A 92 5.44 23.30 0.87
N GLY A 93 5.42 22.25 0.07
CA GLY A 93 6.60 21.46 -0.30
C GLY A 93 7.02 20.43 0.75
N LYS A 94 6.19 20.16 1.76
CA LYS A 94 6.50 19.19 2.82
C LYS A 94 6.16 17.77 2.37
N VAL A 95 7.13 16.87 2.50
CA VAL A 95 6.94 15.43 2.22
C VAL A 95 6.08 14.80 3.31
N GLN A 96 5.01 14.10 2.94
CA GLN A 96 4.02 13.56 3.86
C GLN A 96 4.32 12.12 4.30
N CYS A 97 5.11 11.35 3.54
CA CYS A 97 5.27 9.89 3.72
C CYS A 97 3.92 9.17 3.81
N ASN A 98 2.97 9.58 2.98
CA ASN A 98 1.61 9.05 2.91
C ASN A 98 1.43 8.27 1.61
N PHE A 99 1.68 6.97 1.68
CA PHE A 99 1.72 6.12 0.49
C PHE A 99 0.36 5.51 0.14
N GLY A 100 -0.65 5.68 0.99
CA GLY A 100 -2.00 5.16 0.81
C GLY A 100 -3.08 6.23 0.57
N GLY A 101 -2.68 7.49 0.41
CA GLY A 101 -3.64 8.60 0.25
C GLY A 101 -4.52 8.84 1.48
N LEU A 102 -4.07 8.44 2.67
CA LEU A 102 -4.85 8.56 3.89
C LEU A 102 -5.22 10.02 4.18
N GLY A 103 -6.50 10.27 4.43
CA GLY A 103 -7.03 11.60 4.72
C GLY A 103 -7.09 12.54 3.53
N ALA A 104 -6.67 12.13 2.33
CA ALA A 104 -6.86 12.91 1.11
C ALA A 104 -8.32 12.78 0.66
N THR A 105 -9.06 13.91 0.69
CA THR A 105 -10.48 13.93 0.30
C THR A 105 -10.71 14.58 -1.07
N GLY A 106 -9.64 14.89 -1.80
CA GLY A 106 -9.71 15.72 -3.01
C GLY A 106 -9.88 17.22 -2.68
N ASN A 107 -10.20 18.04 -3.70
CA ASN A 107 -10.43 19.49 -3.55
C ASN A 107 -9.26 20.26 -2.89
N GLY A 108 -8.01 19.80 -3.09
CA GLY A 108 -6.82 20.43 -2.54
C GLY A 108 -6.60 20.21 -1.05
N VAL A 109 -7.35 19.28 -0.43
CA VAL A 109 -7.08 18.86 0.96
C VAL A 109 -5.91 17.89 0.93
N PRO A 110 -4.75 18.25 1.53
CA PRO A 110 -3.63 17.34 1.65
C PRO A 110 -4.03 16.17 2.55
N GLY A 111 -3.49 14.98 2.27
CA GLY A 111 -3.65 13.84 3.16
C GLY A 111 -2.95 14.02 4.49
N ASP A 112 -3.01 13.00 5.32
CA ASP A 112 -2.25 12.94 6.56
C ASP A 112 -0.75 12.89 6.28
N GLU A 113 0.04 13.36 7.24
CA GLU A 113 1.51 13.31 7.18
C GLU A 113 2.09 12.45 8.29
N TYR A 114 3.20 11.80 7.98
CA TYR A 114 3.96 10.93 8.87
C TYR A 114 5.43 11.35 8.88
N PRO A 115 6.17 11.15 10.00
CA PRO A 115 7.53 11.67 10.14
C PRO A 115 8.54 10.98 9.22
N ASP A 116 8.31 9.72 8.85
CA ASP A 116 9.22 8.90 8.07
C ASP A 116 8.49 7.83 7.26
N VAL A 117 9.24 7.16 6.38
CA VAL A 117 8.74 6.10 5.50
C VAL A 117 8.17 4.93 6.30
N LYS A 118 8.83 4.53 7.38
CA LYS A 118 8.38 3.43 8.23
C LYS A 118 6.99 3.71 8.81
N THR A 119 6.81 4.87 9.41
CA THR A 119 5.52 5.24 10.05
C THR A 119 4.41 5.37 9.01
N GLY A 120 4.70 5.95 7.85
CA GLY A 120 3.71 6.07 6.77
C GLY A 120 3.27 4.71 6.21
N LEU A 121 4.20 3.79 6.00
CA LEU A 121 3.89 2.43 5.53
C LEU A 121 3.17 1.61 6.59
N LEU A 122 3.54 1.77 7.88
CA LEU A 122 2.81 1.13 8.97
C LEU A 122 1.37 1.64 9.06
N ALA A 123 1.17 2.94 8.93
CA ALA A 123 -0.18 3.53 8.93
C ALA A 123 -1.04 2.96 7.79
N GLN A 124 -0.49 2.82 6.59
CA GLN A 124 -1.17 2.22 5.46
C GLN A 124 -1.50 0.74 5.73
N ALA A 125 -0.56 -0.04 6.27
CA ALA A 125 -0.79 -1.43 6.62
C ALA A 125 -1.90 -1.58 7.68
N GLN A 126 -1.89 -0.73 8.71
CA GLN A 126 -2.91 -0.71 9.74
C GLN A 126 -4.30 -0.37 9.19
N HIS A 127 -4.38 0.57 8.27
CA HIS A 127 -5.64 0.94 7.61
C HIS A 127 -6.18 -0.21 6.75
N LEU A 128 -5.31 -0.89 5.98
CA LEU A 128 -5.67 -2.10 5.23
C LEU A 128 -6.16 -3.21 6.16
N LYS A 129 -5.46 -3.48 7.26
CA LYS A 129 -5.88 -4.45 8.28
C LYS A 129 -7.23 -4.08 8.87
N GLY A 130 -7.45 -2.79 9.14
CA GLY A 130 -8.74 -2.30 9.64
C GLY A 130 -9.90 -2.63 8.70
N TYR A 131 -9.74 -2.44 7.41
CA TYR A 131 -10.75 -2.85 6.42
C TYR A 131 -10.87 -4.38 6.29
N ALA A 132 -9.75 -5.09 6.37
CA ALA A 132 -9.72 -6.53 6.08
C ALA A 132 -10.24 -7.41 7.20
N THR A 133 -10.11 -6.98 8.46
CA THR A 133 -10.45 -7.81 9.63
C THR A 133 -10.87 -6.98 10.83
N THR A 134 -11.54 -7.63 11.77
CA THR A 134 -11.86 -7.06 13.09
C THR A 134 -10.79 -7.35 14.15
N ALA A 135 -9.73 -8.09 13.80
CA ALA A 135 -8.62 -8.39 14.70
C ALA A 135 -7.89 -7.11 15.14
N ASP A 136 -7.35 -7.11 16.33
CA ASP A 136 -6.60 -5.99 16.88
C ASP A 136 -5.31 -5.74 16.09
N LEU A 137 -4.83 -4.50 16.15
CA LEU A 137 -3.52 -4.15 15.62
C LEU A 137 -2.42 -4.87 16.42
N SER A 138 -1.39 -5.31 15.72
CA SER A 138 -0.22 -5.99 16.32
C SER A 138 0.82 -4.98 16.83
N GLN A 139 0.82 -3.77 16.26
CA GLN A 139 1.70 -2.66 16.63
C GLN A 139 0.90 -1.50 17.22
N PRO A 140 1.52 -0.60 17.99
CA PRO A 140 0.87 0.65 18.40
C PRO A 140 0.29 1.39 17.19
N CYS A 141 -0.94 1.90 17.33
CA CYS A 141 -1.64 2.56 16.25
C CYS A 141 -0.95 3.87 15.86
N VAL A 142 -0.50 3.96 14.62
CA VAL A 142 0.04 5.18 14.01
C VAL A 142 -0.88 5.73 12.91
N ASP A 143 -1.83 4.95 12.45
CA ASP A 143 -2.84 5.38 11.49
C ASP A 143 -3.79 6.39 12.14
N LYS A 144 -3.67 7.64 11.74
CA LYS A 144 -4.48 8.76 12.25
C LYS A 144 -5.97 8.62 11.92
N ARG A 145 -6.30 7.76 10.96
CA ARG A 145 -7.66 7.51 10.46
C ARG A 145 -8.27 6.19 10.95
N PHE A 146 -7.53 5.40 11.72
CA PHE A 146 -8.01 4.08 12.14
C PHE A 146 -9.37 4.11 12.84
N HIS A 147 -9.60 5.13 13.67
CA HIS A 147 -10.87 5.31 14.38
C HIS A 147 -12.07 5.55 13.45
N HIS A 148 -11.85 6.07 12.24
CA HIS A 148 -12.92 6.24 11.23
C HIS A 148 -13.42 4.91 10.66
N LEU A 149 -12.71 3.81 10.93
CA LEU A 149 -13.09 2.47 10.48
C LEU A 149 -14.05 1.76 11.43
N ALA A 150 -14.46 2.37 12.55
CA ALA A 150 -15.23 1.72 13.61
C ALA A 150 -16.45 0.94 13.10
N GLY A 151 -17.20 1.46 12.14
CA GLY A 151 -18.35 0.77 11.54
C GLY A 151 -18.04 -0.02 10.25
N LYS A 152 -16.76 -0.11 9.87
CA LYS A 152 -16.32 -0.69 8.58
C LYS A 152 -15.27 -1.79 8.73
N ARG A 153 -14.90 -2.12 9.98
CA ARG A 153 -13.91 -3.16 10.26
C ARG A 153 -14.34 -4.49 9.65
N GLY A 154 -13.43 -5.14 8.95
CA GLY A 154 -13.66 -6.43 8.30
C GLY A 154 -14.54 -6.37 7.05
N SER A 155 -14.90 -5.18 6.53
CA SER A 155 -15.78 -5.05 5.36
C SER A 155 -15.10 -5.36 4.02
N ALA A 156 -13.78 -5.33 3.97
CA ALA A 156 -13.00 -5.60 2.76
C ALA A 156 -11.86 -6.60 3.02
N PRO A 157 -12.15 -7.90 3.18
CA PRO A 157 -11.13 -8.93 3.42
C PRO A 157 -10.28 -9.22 2.17
N THR A 158 -10.74 -8.83 0.99
CA THR A 158 -10.09 -9.04 -0.29
C THR A 158 -9.89 -7.73 -1.04
N VAL A 159 -8.92 -7.68 -1.94
CA VAL A 159 -8.52 -6.47 -2.66
C VAL A 159 -9.65 -5.92 -3.55
N ASP A 160 -10.47 -6.79 -4.15
CA ASP A 160 -11.64 -6.37 -4.95
C ASP A 160 -12.62 -5.52 -4.14
N LYS A 161 -12.78 -5.84 -2.84
CA LYS A 161 -13.67 -5.12 -1.93
C LYS A 161 -13.15 -3.75 -1.47
N LEU A 162 -11.91 -3.41 -1.80
CA LEU A 162 -11.41 -2.05 -1.64
C LEU A 162 -12.05 -1.08 -2.64
N SER A 163 -12.59 -1.59 -3.75
CA SER A 163 -13.43 -0.81 -4.67
C SER A 163 -14.75 -0.44 -3.97
N GLY A 164 -15.01 0.85 -3.85
CA GLY A 164 -16.20 1.37 -3.14
C GLY A 164 -16.05 1.50 -1.62
N THR A 165 -14.92 1.06 -1.04
CA THR A 165 -14.60 1.24 0.39
C THR A 165 -13.39 2.16 0.58
N TRP A 166 -12.22 1.75 0.11
CA TRP A 166 -11.03 2.60 0.12
C TRP A 166 -11.12 3.73 -0.91
N ALA A 167 -11.49 3.40 -2.12
CA ALA A 167 -11.66 4.34 -3.21
C ALA A 167 -13.04 4.17 -3.88
N THR A 168 -13.58 5.25 -4.43
CA THR A 168 -14.89 5.24 -5.13
C THR A 168 -14.85 4.53 -6.49
N SER A 169 -13.66 4.37 -7.07
CA SER A 169 -13.48 3.69 -8.36
C SER A 169 -13.85 2.21 -8.28
N LYS A 170 -14.71 1.76 -9.20
CA LYS A 170 -15.14 0.36 -9.30
C LYS A 170 -14.01 -0.59 -9.76
N ILE A 171 -12.97 -0.06 -10.42
CA ILE A 171 -11.85 -0.84 -10.94
C ILE A 171 -10.61 -0.78 -10.01
N TYR A 172 -10.73 -0.13 -8.86
CA TYR A 172 -9.60 0.09 -7.96
C TYR A 172 -8.91 -1.22 -7.54
N GLY A 173 -9.68 -2.19 -7.06
CA GLY A 173 -9.17 -3.50 -6.69
C GLY A 173 -8.51 -4.23 -7.85
N ALA A 174 -9.12 -4.19 -9.04
CA ALA A 174 -8.52 -4.81 -10.24
C ALA A 174 -7.20 -4.15 -10.64
N THR A 175 -7.09 -2.83 -10.48
CA THR A 175 -5.84 -2.09 -10.74
C THR A 175 -4.73 -2.54 -9.80
N ILE A 176 -5.03 -2.69 -8.50
CA ILE A 176 -4.07 -3.19 -7.52
C ILE A 176 -3.67 -4.63 -7.86
N MET A 177 -4.65 -5.51 -8.14
CA MET A 177 -4.35 -6.91 -8.44
C MET A 177 -3.52 -7.10 -9.72
N ASN A 178 -3.66 -6.23 -10.71
CA ASN A 178 -2.79 -6.24 -11.89
C ASN A 178 -1.30 -6.01 -11.52
N VAL A 179 -1.03 -5.14 -10.55
CA VAL A 179 0.33 -4.93 -10.05
C VAL A 179 0.80 -6.13 -9.23
N VAL A 180 -0.07 -6.71 -8.39
CA VAL A 180 0.25 -7.92 -7.62
C VAL A 180 0.59 -9.09 -8.55
N ASP A 181 -0.21 -9.31 -9.59
CA ASP A 181 0.02 -10.39 -10.56
C ASP A 181 1.38 -10.22 -11.24
N LYS A 182 1.70 -9.02 -11.74
CA LYS A 182 3.01 -8.71 -12.33
C LYS A 182 4.17 -8.90 -11.34
N LEU A 183 3.97 -8.49 -10.08
CA LEU A 183 4.99 -8.62 -9.04
C LEU A 183 5.34 -10.09 -8.76
N LEU A 184 4.36 -10.96 -8.79
CA LEU A 184 4.51 -12.39 -8.50
C LEU A 184 4.76 -13.23 -9.75
N GLY A 185 4.87 -12.63 -10.93
CA GLY A 185 5.24 -13.29 -12.18
C GLY A 185 4.09 -13.98 -12.93
N PHE A 186 2.87 -13.42 -12.83
CA PHE A 186 1.67 -13.91 -13.51
C PHE A 186 1.21 -12.98 -14.64
#